data_41caaff889db3ede30867a64dd1478e4
#
_entry.id   41caaff889db3ede30867a64dd1478e4
#
_cell.length_a   1.000
_cell.length_b   1.000
_cell.length_c   1.000
_cell.angle_alpha   90.00
_cell.angle_beta   90.00
_cell.angle_gamma   90.00
#
_symmetry.space_group_name_H-M   'P 1'
#
loop_
_entity.id
_entity.type
_entity.pdbx_description
1 polymer ?
#
loop_
_entity_poly.entity_id
_entity_poly.type
_entity_poly.pdbx_seq_one_letter_code
_entity_poly.pdbx_strand_id
1 'polypeptide(L)'
;MSARRTRWAWYSYDFGNTAIEFAIPLYLTVWIVSDLGVQAWMFGLATAVSSWAIALSGPYIGVSADEKRTRRLWFTAAMIVATILLGSLSLLPHTGFPALVTILLVAALGNYAFQLTSLIYNASMLSAAGDDNVVSVSSRGMALSFLGGTIGVWIMELVISGRLIPGASGRAYAMLPAAIIFMIFSLPGIFTPSLWQKKTDPVSKPPGRLHQRMLDLWRESSRQYRAGWFLAGYFALNSAFVGLTLYLPLHVKDVTGLEGLKLLAVFSVVVPMSAVGALVVAKMRPDSAMTRRIILVGLTLLGLNALVFSLMTALPLVMLCAGLHGLFAGALTPTVRGAYAQTFRSDYQALAFGLFGAVQRLSQGLGALLAPLVAGAGGGTAAGIAAMGVLALVGVPLFARWRFDALPPSEYVAASEA
;
A
#
# COMPACT_ATOMS: atom_id res chain seq x y z
N MET A 1 23.85 13.51 -10.43
CA MET A 1 23.02 13.95 -9.25
C MET A 1 23.34 13.04 -8.09
N SER A 2 23.38 13.52 -6.83
CA SER A 2 23.76 12.69 -5.69
C SER A 2 22.67 11.64 -5.40
N ALA A 3 23.07 10.41 -5.04
CA ALA A 3 22.17 9.32 -4.62
C ALA A 3 21.22 9.75 -3.48
N ARG A 4 21.66 10.68 -2.63
CA ARG A 4 20.86 11.29 -1.56
C ARG A 4 19.65 12.04 -2.13
N ARG A 5 19.80 12.84 -3.20
CA ARG A 5 18.70 13.59 -3.81
C ARG A 5 17.65 12.65 -4.41
N THR A 6 18.09 11.57 -5.08
CA THR A 6 17.18 10.56 -5.64
C THR A 6 16.35 9.89 -4.55
N ARG A 7 16.97 9.50 -3.41
CA ARG A 7 16.26 8.93 -2.27
C ARG A 7 15.26 9.89 -1.63
N TRP A 8 15.64 11.15 -1.44
CA TRP A 8 14.72 12.15 -0.89
C TRP A 8 13.52 12.41 -1.78
N ALA A 9 13.70 12.45 -3.10
CA ALA A 9 12.59 12.57 -4.04
C ALA A 9 11.65 11.35 -3.96
N TRP A 10 12.20 10.16 -3.72
CA TRP A 10 11.43 8.95 -3.53
C TRP A 10 10.67 8.98 -2.19
N TYR A 11 11.31 9.34 -1.09
CA TYR A 11 10.67 9.47 0.23
C TYR A 11 9.57 10.53 0.25
N SER A 12 9.75 11.63 -0.48
CA SER A 12 8.76 12.69 -0.59
C SER A 12 7.42 12.16 -1.13
N TYR A 13 7.44 11.30 -2.14
CA TYR A 13 6.22 10.68 -2.64
C TYR A 13 5.53 9.83 -1.57
N ASP A 14 6.25 8.97 -0.84
CA ASP A 14 5.67 8.15 0.23
C ASP A 14 4.98 9.02 1.29
N PHE A 15 5.57 10.17 1.63
CA PHE A 15 4.96 11.12 2.57
C PHE A 15 3.62 11.66 2.05
N GLY A 16 3.55 12.09 0.79
CA GLY A 16 2.32 12.68 0.22
C GLY A 16 1.25 11.66 -0.15
N ASN A 17 1.65 10.47 -0.60
CA ASN A 17 0.76 9.41 -1.05
C ASN A 17 -0.22 8.97 0.06
N THR A 18 0.26 8.87 1.30
CA THR A 18 -0.53 8.40 2.43
C THR A 18 -1.62 9.39 2.84
N ALA A 19 -1.50 10.66 2.48
CA ALA A 19 -2.59 11.62 2.69
C ALA A 19 -3.85 11.20 1.92
N ILE A 20 -3.73 10.77 0.65
CA ILE A 20 -4.87 10.24 -0.12
C ILE A 20 -5.29 8.86 0.38
N GLU A 21 -4.34 7.98 0.72
CA GLU A 21 -4.65 6.65 1.25
C GLU A 21 -5.51 6.72 2.52
N PHE A 22 -5.31 7.71 3.37
CA PHE A 22 -6.13 7.94 4.56
C PHE A 22 -7.39 8.76 4.26
N ALA A 23 -7.35 9.69 3.32
CA ALA A 23 -8.51 10.51 2.95
C ALA A 23 -9.68 9.66 2.40
N ILE A 24 -9.38 8.64 1.60
CA ILE A 24 -10.41 7.80 0.99
C ILE A 24 -11.26 7.08 2.05
N PRO A 25 -10.71 6.26 2.95
CA PRO A 25 -11.52 5.55 3.94
C PRO A 25 -12.11 6.45 5.03
N LEU A 26 -11.37 7.46 5.48
CA LEU A 26 -11.79 8.28 6.63
C LEU A 26 -12.81 9.36 6.26
N TYR A 27 -12.70 9.93 5.06
CA TYR A 27 -13.52 11.08 4.66
C TYR A 27 -14.38 10.81 3.43
N LEU A 28 -13.79 10.34 2.32
CA LEU A 28 -14.51 10.15 1.07
C LEU A 28 -15.62 9.09 1.21
N THR A 29 -15.30 7.95 1.81
CA THR A 29 -16.27 6.88 2.04
C THR A 29 -17.42 7.35 2.92
N VAL A 30 -17.11 8.03 4.04
CA VAL A 30 -18.11 8.51 4.98
C VAL A 30 -18.96 9.60 4.34
N TRP A 31 -18.36 10.52 3.60
CA TRP A 31 -19.07 11.55 2.87
C TRP A 31 -20.07 10.98 1.86
N ILE A 32 -19.61 10.08 0.98
CA ILE A 32 -20.47 9.52 -0.07
C ILE A 32 -21.60 8.66 0.52
N VAL A 33 -21.27 7.79 1.49
CA VAL A 33 -22.25 6.83 2.03
C VAL A 33 -23.15 7.46 3.08
N SER A 34 -22.60 8.20 4.05
CA SER A 34 -23.38 8.73 5.17
C SER A 34 -23.97 10.11 4.92
N ASP A 35 -23.19 11.03 4.32
CA ASP A 35 -23.65 12.42 4.15
C ASP A 35 -24.49 12.61 2.86
N LEU A 36 -24.12 11.91 1.77
CA LEU A 36 -24.89 11.96 0.50
C LEU A 36 -25.95 10.84 0.40
N GLY A 37 -25.97 9.87 1.33
CA GLY A 37 -26.94 8.78 1.35
C GLY A 37 -26.79 7.78 0.19
N VAL A 38 -25.63 7.72 -0.46
CA VAL A 38 -25.35 6.74 -1.50
C VAL A 38 -25.24 5.35 -0.87
N GLN A 39 -25.91 4.37 -1.45
CA GLN A 39 -25.82 3.00 -0.94
C GLN A 39 -24.37 2.50 -0.94
N ALA A 40 -23.93 1.93 0.17
CA ALA A 40 -22.54 1.53 0.38
C ALA A 40 -22.02 0.57 -0.72
N TRP A 41 -22.90 -0.29 -1.27
CA TRP A 41 -22.51 -1.20 -2.36
C TRP A 41 -22.18 -0.46 -3.67
N MET A 42 -22.81 0.68 -3.95
CA MET A 42 -22.52 1.48 -5.16
C MET A 42 -21.12 2.10 -5.09
N PHE A 43 -20.76 2.65 -3.93
CA PHE A 43 -19.40 3.15 -3.70
C PHE A 43 -18.39 1.99 -3.67
N GLY A 44 -18.75 0.86 -3.04
CA GLY A 44 -17.97 -0.37 -3.06
C GLY A 44 -17.72 -0.87 -4.48
N LEU A 45 -18.73 -0.85 -5.35
CA LEU A 45 -18.59 -1.22 -6.75
C LEU A 45 -17.65 -0.26 -7.52
N ALA A 46 -17.79 1.05 -7.33
CA ALA A 46 -16.93 2.06 -7.97
C ALA A 46 -15.44 1.84 -7.61
N THR A 47 -15.16 1.58 -6.32
CA THR A 47 -13.80 1.28 -5.84
C THR A 47 -13.29 -0.08 -6.30
N ALA A 48 -14.16 -1.09 -6.36
CA ALA A 48 -13.82 -2.43 -6.87
C ALA A 48 -13.47 -2.38 -8.36
N VAL A 49 -14.27 -1.69 -9.17
CA VAL A 49 -14.01 -1.54 -10.62
C VAL A 49 -12.66 -0.86 -10.85
N SER A 50 -12.34 0.21 -10.13
CA SER A 50 -11.03 0.87 -10.25
C SER A 50 -9.87 -0.07 -9.85
N SER A 51 -10.06 -0.87 -8.80
CA SER A 51 -9.06 -1.82 -8.31
C SER A 51 -8.86 -3.00 -9.27
N TRP A 52 -9.93 -3.51 -9.85
CA TRP A 52 -9.84 -4.56 -10.87
C TRP A 52 -9.25 -4.04 -12.17
N ALA A 53 -9.60 -2.83 -12.58
CA ALA A 53 -9.02 -2.21 -13.75
C ALA A 53 -7.49 -2.07 -13.63
N ILE A 54 -6.97 -1.63 -12.47
CA ILE A 54 -5.52 -1.55 -12.26
C ILE A 54 -4.88 -2.94 -12.10
N ALA A 55 -5.56 -3.91 -11.49
CA ALA A 55 -5.08 -5.28 -11.38
C ALA A 55 -4.87 -5.92 -12.76
N LEU A 56 -5.78 -5.66 -13.70
CA LEU A 56 -5.71 -6.18 -15.06
C LEU A 56 -4.76 -5.39 -15.96
N SER A 57 -4.83 -4.05 -15.93
CA SER A 57 -4.05 -3.18 -16.81
C SER A 57 -2.62 -2.91 -16.31
N GLY A 58 -2.40 -2.94 -14.99
CA GLY A 58 -1.13 -2.59 -14.36
C GLY A 58 0.07 -3.36 -14.88
N PRO A 59 0.04 -4.70 -14.99
CA PRO A 59 1.14 -5.46 -15.57
C PRO A 59 1.46 -5.08 -17.02
N TYR A 60 0.43 -4.83 -17.85
CA TYR A 60 0.61 -4.41 -19.26
C TYR A 60 1.20 -3.01 -19.38
N ILE A 61 0.68 -2.05 -18.57
CA ILE A 61 1.22 -0.69 -18.51
C ILE A 61 2.66 -0.76 -18.00
N GLY A 62 2.94 -1.58 -16.98
CA GLY A 62 4.24 -1.78 -16.40
C GLY A 62 5.28 -2.23 -17.45
N VAL A 63 5.01 -3.30 -18.19
CA VAL A 63 5.91 -3.76 -19.26
C VAL A 63 6.11 -2.67 -20.31
N SER A 64 5.01 -2.04 -20.76
CA SER A 64 5.11 -0.97 -21.76
C SER A 64 5.95 0.21 -21.26
N ALA A 65 5.80 0.58 -19.98
CA ALA A 65 6.58 1.65 -19.36
C ALA A 65 8.07 1.29 -19.23
N ASP A 66 8.36 0.02 -18.93
CA ASP A 66 9.71 -0.50 -18.81
C ASP A 66 10.43 -0.55 -20.17
N GLU A 67 9.79 -1.13 -21.18
CA GLU A 67 10.38 -1.29 -22.52
C GLU A 67 10.55 0.02 -23.27
N LYS A 68 9.58 0.93 -23.16
CA LYS A 68 9.62 2.23 -23.83
C LYS A 68 10.35 3.31 -23.01
N ARG A 69 10.84 2.98 -21.82
CA ARG A 69 11.48 3.93 -20.88
C ARG A 69 10.59 5.14 -20.55
N THR A 70 9.28 4.90 -20.43
CA THR A 70 8.26 5.96 -20.23
C THR A 70 7.72 6.00 -18.80
N ARG A 71 8.40 5.37 -17.81
CA ARG A 71 7.97 5.38 -16.39
C ARG A 71 7.68 6.79 -15.88
N ARG A 72 8.58 7.76 -16.15
CA ARG A 72 8.38 9.15 -15.73
C ARG A 72 7.12 9.77 -16.34
N LEU A 73 6.85 9.50 -17.63
CA LEU A 73 5.66 10.00 -18.32
C LEU A 73 4.39 9.42 -17.69
N TRP A 74 4.34 8.09 -17.48
CA TRP A 74 3.21 7.44 -16.85
C TRP A 74 2.97 7.93 -15.43
N PHE A 75 4.04 8.07 -14.61
CA PHE A 75 3.95 8.63 -13.28
C PHE A 75 3.38 10.05 -13.29
N THR A 76 3.92 10.93 -14.13
CA THR A 76 3.50 12.33 -14.21
C THR A 76 2.05 12.45 -14.67
N ALA A 77 1.66 11.75 -15.73
CA ALA A 77 0.31 11.79 -16.25
C ALA A 77 -0.71 11.25 -15.22
N ALA A 78 -0.43 10.10 -14.62
CA ALA A 78 -1.29 9.51 -13.61
C ALA A 78 -1.40 10.39 -12.35
N MET A 79 -0.30 11.00 -11.89
CA MET A 79 -0.27 11.93 -10.76
C MET A 79 -1.16 13.18 -11.03
N ILE A 80 -1.02 13.80 -12.20
CA ILE A 80 -1.84 14.97 -12.59
C ILE A 80 -3.32 14.57 -12.64
N VAL A 81 -3.65 13.46 -13.30
CA VAL A 81 -5.03 12.97 -13.41
C VAL A 81 -5.61 12.65 -12.03
N ALA A 82 -4.86 11.95 -11.17
CA ALA A 82 -5.30 11.64 -9.81
C ALA A 82 -5.56 12.92 -9.00
N THR A 83 -4.63 13.88 -9.04
CA THR A 83 -4.76 15.17 -8.33
C THR A 83 -6.00 15.94 -8.78
N ILE A 84 -6.21 16.07 -10.10
CA ILE A 84 -7.35 16.81 -10.65
C ILE A 84 -8.66 16.11 -10.29
N LEU A 85 -8.78 14.80 -10.53
CA LEU A 85 -10.01 14.07 -10.30
C LEU A 85 -10.35 13.98 -8.80
N LEU A 86 -9.41 13.57 -7.95
CA LEU A 86 -9.69 13.46 -6.52
C LEU A 86 -9.88 14.83 -5.86
N GLY A 87 -9.11 15.84 -6.26
CA GLY A 87 -9.27 17.21 -5.75
C GLY A 87 -10.59 17.85 -6.19
N SER A 88 -11.06 17.58 -7.43
CA SER A 88 -12.32 18.12 -7.95
C SER A 88 -13.55 17.60 -7.21
N LEU A 89 -13.47 16.45 -6.53
CA LEU A 89 -14.58 15.92 -5.72
C LEU A 89 -15.09 16.93 -4.70
N SER A 90 -14.22 17.77 -4.15
CA SER A 90 -14.60 18.83 -3.20
C SER A 90 -15.37 20.00 -3.86
N LEU A 91 -15.40 20.06 -5.18
CA LEU A 91 -15.99 21.18 -5.94
C LEU A 91 -17.23 20.75 -6.73
N LEU A 92 -17.53 19.45 -6.78
CA LEU A 92 -18.68 18.93 -7.53
C LEU A 92 -20.01 19.26 -6.83
N PRO A 93 -21.11 19.45 -7.59
CA PRO A 93 -22.46 19.51 -7.02
C PRO A 93 -22.79 18.23 -6.25
N HIS A 94 -23.53 18.38 -5.14
CA HIS A 94 -23.82 17.26 -4.23
C HIS A 94 -25.28 16.77 -4.33
N THR A 95 -26.11 17.41 -5.14
CA THR A 95 -27.54 17.13 -5.20
C THR A 95 -27.98 16.61 -6.56
N GLY A 96 -28.89 15.64 -6.53
CA GLY A 96 -29.44 15.01 -7.72
C GLY A 96 -28.69 13.80 -8.21
N PHE A 97 -29.42 12.87 -8.83
CA PHE A 97 -28.87 11.61 -9.32
C PHE A 97 -27.68 11.75 -10.29
N PRO A 98 -27.69 12.67 -11.28
CA PRO A 98 -26.54 12.88 -12.16
C PRO A 98 -25.27 13.30 -11.42
N ALA A 99 -25.39 14.12 -10.38
CA ALA A 99 -24.26 14.56 -9.55
C ALA A 99 -23.65 13.37 -8.79
N LEU A 100 -24.48 12.51 -8.20
CA LEU A 100 -24.02 11.31 -7.48
C LEU A 100 -23.29 10.33 -8.41
N VAL A 101 -23.80 10.09 -9.60
CA VAL A 101 -23.11 9.25 -10.61
C VAL A 101 -21.78 9.88 -11.01
N THR A 102 -21.72 11.19 -11.21
CA THR A 102 -20.48 11.90 -11.53
C THR A 102 -19.45 11.75 -10.41
N ILE A 103 -19.85 11.93 -9.14
CA ILE A 103 -18.98 11.75 -7.98
C ILE A 103 -18.40 10.34 -7.96
N LEU A 104 -19.22 9.29 -8.16
CA LEU A 104 -18.77 7.90 -8.17
C LEU A 104 -17.78 7.62 -9.31
N LEU A 105 -18.05 8.14 -10.52
CA LEU A 105 -17.16 7.98 -11.66
C LEU A 105 -15.82 8.70 -11.46
N VAL A 106 -15.87 9.96 -10.98
CA VAL A 106 -14.67 10.76 -10.70
C VAL A 106 -13.84 10.09 -9.59
N ALA A 107 -14.49 9.59 -8.53
CA ALA A 107 -13.81 8.85 -7.46
C ALA A 107 -13.16 7.57 -7.99
N ALA A 108 -13.84 6.79 -8.83
CA ALA A 108 -13.30 5.56 -9.41
C ALA A 108 -12.11 5.83 -10.33
N LEU A 109 -12.23 6.79 -11.26
CA LEU A 109 -11.15 7.14 -12.17
C LEU A 109 -9.96 7.79 -11.46
N GLY A 110 -10.22 8.65 -10.47
CA GLY A 110 -9.20 9.27 -9.63
C GLY A 110 -8.45 8.22 -8.81
N ASN A 111 -9.15 7.27 -8.22
CA ASN A 111 -8.53 6.15 -7.49
C ASN A 111 -7.73 5.23 -8.43
N TYR A 112 -8.20 4.94 -9.64
CA TYR A 112 -7.41 4.21 -10.64
C TYR A 112 -6.10 4.92 -10.96
N ALA A 113 -6.15 6.21 -11.28
CA ALA A 113 -4.97 7.01 -11.57
C ALA A 113 -4.00 7.07 -10.38
N PHE A 114 -4.52 7.26 -9.17
CA PHE A 114 -3.74 7.23 -7.94
C PHE A 114 -3.01 5.89 -7.73
N GLN A 115 -3.68 4.78 -7.95
CA GLN A 115 -3.07 3.45 -7.85
C GLN A 115 -2.01 3.21 -8.92
N LEU A 116 -2.19 3.78 -10.13
CA LEU A 116 -1.19 3.71 -11.19
C LEU A 116 0.08 4.48 -10.83
N THR A 117 -0.03 5.63 -10.15
CA THR A 117 1.17 6.34 -9.65
C THR A 117 1.94 5.48 -8.66
N SER A 118 1.27 4.83 -7.72
CA SER A 118 1.87 3.94 -6.73
C SER A 118 2.59 2.75 -7.38
N LEU A 119 2.02 2.16 -8.44
CA LEU A 119 2.64 1.09 -9.21
C LEU A 119 3.98 1.54 -9.82
N ILE A 120 3.96 2.64 -10.57
CA ILE A 120 5.15 3.15 -11.27
C ILE A 120 6.19 3.69 -10.27
N TYR A 121 5.76 4.32 -9.19
CA TYR A 121 6.62 4.75 -8.11
C TYR A 121 7.37 3.57 -7.47
N ASN A 122 6.67 2.51 -7.11
CA ASN A 122 7.28 1.31 -6.52
C ASN A 122 8.31 0.67 -7.47
N ALA A 123 8.08 0.72 -8.79
CA ALA A 123 9.02 0.25 -9.79
C ALA A 123 10.34 1.05 -9.82
N SER A 124 10.38 2.24 -9.23
CA SER A 124 11.60 3.05 -9.11
C SER A 124 12.43 2.76 -7.84
N MET A 125 11.99 1.84 -6.99
CA MET A 125 12.61 1.56 -5.69
C MET A 125 14.09 1.19 -5.79
N LEU A 126 14.47 0.33 -6.74
CA LEU A 126 15.87 -0.04 -6.95
C LEU A 126 16.73 1.16 -7.38
N SER A 127 16.18 2.04 -8.21
CA SER A 127 16.88 3.29 -8.60
C SER A 127 17.04 4.25 -7.41
N ALA A 128 16.05 4.31 -6.52
CA ALA A 128 16.11 5.11 -5.31
C ALA A 128 17.11 4.54 -4.29
N ALA A 129 17.16 3.23 -4.13
CA ALA A 129 18.11 2.57 -3.24
C ALA A 129 19.55 2.75 -3.73
N GLY A 130 19.80 2.60 -5.03
CA GLY A 130 21.15 2.65 -5.58
C GLY A 130 22.00 1.52 -5.01
N ASP A 131 23.08 1.87 -4.33
CA ASP A 131 23.97 0.93 -3.64
C ASP A 131 23.60 0.74 -2.15
N ASP A 132 22.52 1.39 -1.67
CA ASP A 132 22.03 1.26 -0.30
C ASP A 132 21.12 0.02 -0.17
N ASN A 133 20.90 -0.43 1.06
CA ASN A 133 20.04 -1.56 1.34
C ASN A 133 18.57 -1.25 0.96
N VAL A 134 18.02 -2.01 0.02
CA VAL A 134 16.68 -1.79 -0.55
C VAL A 134 15.57 -1.85 0.51
N VAL A 135 15.66 -2.81 1.43
CA VAL A 135 14.68 -2.97 2.51
C VAL A 135 14.76 -1.79 3.48
N SER A 136 15.99 -1.33 3.81
CA SER A 136 16.19 -0.15 4.65
C SER A 136 15.62 1.12 4.01
N VAL A 137 15.81 1.32 2.70
CA VAL A 137 15.24 2.44 1.95
C VAL A 137 13.72 2.37 1.93
N SER A 138 13.15 1.19 1.63
CA SER A 138 11.71 0.95 1.69
C SER A 138 11.12 1.26 3.06
N SER A 139 11.81 0.85 4.13
CA SER A 139 11.35 1.05 5.52
C SER A 139 11.40 2.51 5.96
N ARG A 140 12.41 3.27 5.53
CA ARG A 140 12.47 4.72 5.79
C ARG A 140 11.35 5.46 5.05
N GLY A 141 11.07 5.09 3.80
CA GLY A 141 9.94 5.63 3.04
C GLY A 141 8.62 5.38 3.76
N MET A 142 8.39 4.15 4.23
CA MET A 142 7.17 3.80 4.96
C MET A 142 7.03 4.54 6.31
N ALA A 143 8.11 4.75 7.04
CA ALA A 143 8.07 5.55 8.27
C ALA A 143 7.65 7.01 7.98
N LEU A 144 8.19 7.61 6.91
CA LEU A 144 7.78 8.94 6.45
C LEU A 144 6.35 8.97 5.92
N SER A 145 5.90 7.88 5.29
CA SER A 145 4.51 7.67 4.86
C SER A 145 3.53 7.77 6.05
N PHE A 146 3.79 7.07 7.15
CA PHE A 146 2.95 7.17 8.35
C PHE A 146 2.91 8.57 8.93
N LEU A 147 4.05 9.27 8.94
CA LEU A 147 4.13 10.67 9.38
C LEU A 147 3.31 11.59 8.45
N GLY A 148 3.48 11.43 7.13
CA GLY A 148 2.77 12.20 6.13
C GLY A 148 1.26 12.00 6.18
N GLY A 149 0.82 10.74 6.35
CA GLY A 149 -0.59 10.41 6.54
C GLY A 149 -1.19 11.05 7.79
N THR A 150 -0.47 10.99 8.92
CA THR A 150 -0.90 11.63 10.17
C THR A 150 -1.05 13.15 10.01
N ILE A 151 -0.04 13.82 9.46
CA ILE A 151 -0.09 15.27 9.21
C ILE A 151 -1.20 15.59 8.21
N GLY A 152 -1.36 14.79 7.16
CA GLY A 152 -2.44 14.95 6.18
C GLY A 152 -3.83 14.91 6.82
N VAL A 153 -4.08 13.93 7.72
CA VAL A 153 -5.35 13.82 8.47
C VAL A 153 -5.60 15.07 9.32
N TRP A 154 -4.59 15.56 10.04
CA TRP A 154 -4.74 16.81 10.82
C TRP A 154 -5.06 18.02 9.95
N ILE A 155 -4.42 18.16 8.80
CA ILE A 155 -4.73 19.25 7.85
C ILE A 155 -6.17 19.12 7.34
N MET A 156 -6.60 17.92 6.97
CA MET A 156 -7.97 17.66 6.53
C MET A 156 -8.99 18.00 7.63
N GLU A 157 -8.73 17.61 8.89
CA GLU A 157 -9.59 17.96 10.03
C GLU A 157 -9.72 19.46 10.24
N LEU A 158 -8.64 20.22 10.09
CA LEU A 158 -8.67 21.68 10.17
C LEU A 158 -9.50 22.32 9.05
N VAL A 159 -9.50 21.72 7.86
CA VAL A 159 -10.33 22.19 6.73
C VAL A 159 -11.79 21.84 6.96
N ILE A 160 -12.13 20.57 7.22
CA ILE A 160 -13.52 20.13 7.35
C ILE A 160 -14.24 20.74 8.56
N SER A 161 -13.46 21.12 9.60
CA SER A 161 -14.01 21.87 10.75
C SER A 161 -14.21 23.37 10.47
N GLY A 162 -13.88 23.86 9.27
CA GLY A 162 -13.95 25.29 8.91
C GLY A 162 -12.93 26.19 9.62
N ARG A 163 -11.99 25.60 10.38
CA ARG A 163 -10.96 26.37 11.13
C ARG A 163 -9.86 26.93 10.23
N LEU A 164 -9.49 26.20 9.17
CA LEU A 164 -8.44 26.62 8.24
C LEU A 164 -8.99 27.50 7.10
N ILE A 165 -10.18 27.15 6.59
CA ILE A 165 -10.83 27.88 5.50
C ILE A 165 -12.27 28.18 5.93
N PRO A 166 -12.56 29.43 6.40
CA PRO A 166 -13.92 29.82 6.76
C PRO A 166 -14.88 29.64 5.56
N GLY A 167 -16.02 28.99 5.80
CA GLY A 167 -17.01 28.67 4.75
C GLY A 167 -16.81 27.35 4.02
N ALA A 168 -15.64 26.71 4.13
CA ALA A 168 -15.39 25.36 3.64
C ALA A 168 -15.49 24.36 4.80
N SER A 169 -16.70 23.99 5.20
CA SER A 169 -16.91 23.01 6.27
C SER A 169 -17.59 21.75 5.74
N GLY A 170 -17.23 20.60 6.33
CA GLY A 170 -17.79 19.31 5.95
C GLY A 170 -16.81 18.40 5.22
N ARG A 171 -17.11 17.10 5.22
CA ARG A 171 -16.22 16.03 4.68
C ARG A 171 -15.97 16.14 3.19
N ALA A 172 -16.86 16.77 2.43
CA ALA A 172 -16.68 17.04 1.00
C ALA A 172 -15.34 17.74 0.70
N TYR A 173 -14.91 18.63 1.60
CA TYR A 173 -13.69 19.43 1.41
C TYR A 173 -12.39 18.72 1.78
N ALA A 174 -12.43 17.48 2.28
CA ALA A 174 -11.23 16.74 2.68
C ALA A 174 -10.34 16.34 1.49
N MET A 175 -10.95 16.06 0.33
CA MET A 175 -10.20 15.53 -0.83
C MET A 175 -9.29 16.58 -1.48
N LEU A 176 -9.65 17.85 -1.44
CA LEU A 176 -8.84 18.92 -2.03
C LEU A 176 -7.47 19.08 -1.32
N PRO A 177 -7.38 19.27 0.00
CA PRO A 177 -6.09 19.33 0.69
C PRO A 177 -5.29 18.03 0.56
N ALA A 178 -5.94 16.86 0.60
CA ALA A 178 -5.26 15.58 0.37
C ALA A 178 -4.62 15.52 -1.02
N ALA A 179 -5.31 15.95 -2.07
CA ALA A 179 -4.79 15.99 -3.44
C ALA A 179 -3.67 17.01 -3.60
N ILE A 180 -3.75 18.18 -2.93
CA ILE A 180 -2.69 19.20 -2.93
C ILE A 180 -1.42 18.67 -2.24
N ILE A 181 -1.54 18.04 -1.08
CA ILE A 181 -0.43 17.41 -0.35
C ILE A 181 0.21 16.35 -1.26
N PHE A 182 -0.59 15.46 -1.84
CA PHE A 182 -0.11 14.44 -2.76
C PHE A 182 0.66 15.03 -3.94
N MET A 183 0.12 16.07 -4.57
CA MET A 183 0.77 16.76 -5.69
C MET A 183 2.12 17.35 -5.27
N ILE A 184 2.14 18.17 -4.21
CA ILE A 184 3.35 18.88 -3.76
C ILE A 184 4.48 17.90 -3.47
N PHE A 185 4.20 16.81 -2.74
CA PHE A 185 5.19 15.83 -2.35
C PHE A 185 5.53 14.83 -3.47
N SER A 186 4.75 14.75 -4.54
CA SER A 186 5.07 13.98 -5.75
C SER A 186 5.96 14.74 -6.75
N LEU A 187 5.94 16.09 -6.74
CA LEU A 187 6.73 16.93 -7.65
C LEU A 187 8.24 16.60 -7.65
N PRO A 188 8.90 16.38 -6.48
CA PRO A 188 10.33 16.02 -6.49
C PRO A 188 10.65 14.78 -7.32
N GLY A 189 9.73 13.80 -7.38
CA GLY A 189 9.86 12.63 -8.24
C GLY A 189 9.91 12.98 -9.72
N ILE A 190 9.06 13.91 -10.17
CA ILE A 190 9.03 14.37 -11.57
C ILE A 190 10.35 15.06 -11.95
N PHE A 191 10.88 15.91 -11.07
CA PHE A 191 12.09 16.71 -11.32
C PHE A 191 13.40 15.97 -11.01
N THR A 192 13.35 14.66 -10.73
CA THR A 192 14.52 13.84 -10.44
C THR A 192 14.68 12.73 -11.49
N PRO A 193 15.32 13.02 -12.66
CA PRO A 193 15.48 12.06 -13.75
C PRO A 193 16.17 10.76 -13.33
N SER A 194 17.14 10.84 -12.41
CA SER A 194 17.87 9.66 -11.91
C SER A 194 16.97 8.60 -11.24
N LEU A 195 15.80 8.99 -10.77
CA LEU A 195 14.80 8.06 -10.23
C LEU A 195 14.24 7.12 -11.30
N TRP A 196 14.18 7.57 -12.54
CA TRP A 196 13.56 6.87 -13.68
C TRP A 196 14.56 6.25 -14.64
N GLN A 197 15.87 6.52 -14.43
CA GLN A 197 16.94 5.97 -15.27
C GLN A 197 17.20 4.51 -14.89
N LYS A 198 17.32 3.65 -15.90
CA LYS A 198 17.86 2.32 -15.73
C LYS A 198 19.38 2.39 -15.52
N LYS A 199 19.91 1.61 -14.59
CA LYS A 199 21.36 1.42 -14.38
C LYS A 199 21.98 0.48 -15.43
N THR A 200 21.17 -0.21 -16.24
CA THR A 200 21.61 -1.22 -17.20
C THR A 200 21.43 -0.78 -18.66
N ASP A 201 22.32 -1.19 -19.52
CA ASP A 201 22.25 -1.06 -20.97
C ASP A 201 20.96 -1.68 -21.54
N PRO A 202 20.51 -1.26 -22.74
CA PRO A 202 19.32 -1.81 -23.33
C PRO A 202 19.47 -3.29 -23.54
N VAL A 203 18.93 -4.09 -22.62
CA VAL A 203 18.76 -5.53 -22.85
C VAL A 203 17.98 -5.69 -24.15
N SER A 204 18.50 -6.49 -25.07
CA SER A 204 17.80 -6.84 -26.30
C SER A 204 16.40 -7.33 -25.91
N LYS A 205 15.38 -6.69 -26.48
CA LYS A 205 14.00 -7.06 -26.20
C LYS A 205 13.84 -8.55 -26.50
N PRO A 206 13.35 -9.36 -25.55
CA PRO A 206 13.05 -10.75 -25.85
C PRO A 206 12.10 -10.82 -27.07
N PRO A 207 12.33 -11.72 -28.03
CA PRO A 207 11.43 -11.88 -29.17
C PRO A 207 10.04 -12.30 -28.69
N GLY A 208 8.99 -11.90 -29.39
CA GLY A 208 7.63 -12.33 -29.10
C GLY A 208 6.65 -11.21 -28.77
N ARG A 209 5.36 -11.58 -28.69
CA ARG A 209 4.27 -10.67 -28.32
C ARG A 209 4.36 -10.30 -26.83
N LEU A 210 3.82 -9.16 -26.43
CA LEU A 210 3.89 -8.64 -25.05
C LEU A 210 3.48 -9.67 -24.00
N HIS A 211 2.38 -10.39 -24.22
CA HIS A 211 1.90 -11.43 -23.30
C HIS A 211 2.87 -12.62 -23.18
N GLN A 212 3.54 -13.03 -24.26
CA GLN A 212 4.55 -14.09 -24.24
C GLN A 212 5.75 -13.67 -23.39
N ARG A 213 6.24 -12.45 -23.59
CA ARG A 213 7.33 -11.88 -22.81
C ARG A 213 6.99 -11.77 -21.31
N MET A 214 5.75 -11.38 -20.99
CA MET A 214 5.27 -11.38 -19.59
C MET A 214 5.32 -12.79 -18.99
N LEU A 215 4.85 -13.79 -19.73
CA LEU A 215 4.87 -15.18 -19.27
C LEU A 215 6.30 -15.71 -19.10
N ASP A 216 7.22 -15.35 -19.99
CA ASP A 216 8.61 -15.81 -19.92
C ASP A 216 9.33 -15.19 -18.71
N LEU A 217 9.16 -13.89 -18.48
CA LEU A 217 9.67 -13.21 -17.28
C LEU A 217 9.09 -13.77 -15.98
N TRP A 218 7.78 -14.08 -16.00
CA TRP A 218 7.13 -14.74 -14.87
C TRP A 218 7.70 -16.14 -14.62
N ARG A 219 7.91 -16.93 -15.68
CA ARG A 219 8.50 -18.27 -15.60
C ARG A 219 9.94 -18.23 -15.11
N GLU A 220 10.74 -17.27 -15.58
CA GLU A 220 12.12 -17.06 -15.12
C GLU A 220 12.14 -16.77 -13.61
N SER A 221 11.41 -15.76 -13.14
CA SER A 221 11.33 -15.40 -11.72
C SER A 221 10.73 -16.53 -10.87
N SER A 222 9.78 -17.30 -11.41
CA SER A 222 9.18 -18.44 -10.71
C SER A 222 10.13 -19.63 -10.60
N ARG A 223 11.00 -19.86 -11.59
CA ARG A 223 12.02 -20.91 -11.57
C ARG A 223 13.15 -20.55 -10.60
N GLN A 224 13.67 -19.33 -10.69
CA GLN A 224 14.84 -18.89 -9.92
C GLN A 224 14.50 -18.63 -8.45
N TYR A 225 13.47 -17.82 -8.18
CA TYR A 225 13.14 -17.34 -6.84
C TYR A 225 11.86 -17.92 -6.25
N ARG A 226 11.15 -18.77 -7.01
CA ARG A 226 9.82 -19.25 -6.63
C ARG A 226 8.85 -18.09 -6.33
N ALA A 227 8.85 -17.06 -7.17
CA ALA A 227 8.06 -15.84 -7.02
C ALA A 227 6.56 -16.09 -6.78
N GLY A 228 6.00 -17.18 -7.31
CA GLY A 228 4.62 -17.60 -7.03
C GLY A 228 4.36 -17.87 -5.55
N TRP A 229 5.28 -18.50 -4.84
CA TRP A 229 5.17 -18.72 -3.40
C TRP A 229 5.27 -17.43 -2.60
N PHE A 230 6.12 -16.50 -3.06
CA PHE A 230 6.16 -15.15 -2.47
C PHE A 230 4.80 -14.45 -2.59
N LEU A 231 4.22 -14.42 -3.79
CA LEU A 231 2.92 -13.78 -4.02
C LEU A 231 1.78 -14.47 -3.28
N ALA A 232 1.82 -15.80 -3.15
CA ALA A 232 0.84 -16.53 -2.34
C ALA A 232 0.97 -16.18 -0.84
N GLY A 233 2.20 -16.09 -0.31
CA GLY A 233 2.46 -15.63 1.05
C GLY A 233 2.02 -14.18 1.25
N TYR A 234 2.29 -13.31 0.27
CA TYR A 234 1.85 -11.91 0.30
C TYR A 234 0.32 -11.78 0.25
N PHE A 235 -0.35 -12.63 -0.54
CA PHE A 235 -1.81 -12.68 -0.57
C PHE A 235 -2.39 -12.99 0.82
N ALA A 236 -1.85 -14.00 1.51
CA ALA A 236 -2.28 -14.34 2.87
C ALA A 236 -1.98 -13.20 3.88
N LEU A 237 -0.76 -12.66 3.86
CA LEU A 237 -0.37 -11.53 4.72
C LEU A 237 -1.28 -10.31 4.52
N ASN A 238 -1.46 -9.88 3.26
CA ASN A 238 -2.21 -8.66 2.98
C ASN A 238 -3.72 -8.85 3.24
N SER A 239 -4.27 -10.04 3.00
CA SER A 239 -5.66 -10.36 3.38
C SER A 239 -5.83 -10.29 4.90
N ALA A 240 -4.92 -10.89 5.66
CA ALA A 240 -4.95 -10.83 7.12
C ALA A 240 -4.81 -9.39 7.62
N PHE A 241 -3.87 -8.62 7.06
CA PHE A 241 -3.63 -7.23 7.44
C PHE A 241 -4.87 -6.35 7.19
N VAL A 242 -5.49 -6.45 6.02
CA VAL A 242 -6.70 -5.67 5.68
C VAL A 242 -7.87 -6.07 6.58
N GLY A 243 -8.08 -7.37 6.78
CA GLY A 243 -9.13 -7.86 7.68
C GLY A 243 -8.94 -7.37 9.12
N LEU A 244 -7.72 -7.45 9.66
CA LEU A 244 -7.39 -6.92 10.99
C LEU A 244 -7.62 -5.41 11.06
N THR A 245 -7.15 -4.64 10.08
CA THR A 245 -7.28 -3.17 10.07
C THR A 245 -8.76 -2.74 10.07
N LEU A 246 -9.61 -3.44 9.33
CA LEU A 246 -11.04 -3.11 9.25
C LEU A 246 -11.82 -3.56 10.50
N TYR A 247 -11.44 -4.70 11.10
CA TYR A 247 -12.19 -5.30 12.21
C TYR A 247 -11.66 -4.94 13.59
N LEU A 248 -10.42 -4.46 13.69
CA LEU A 248 -9.82 -4.02 14.94
C LEU A 248 -10.67 -2.95 15.65
N PRO A 249 -11.20 -1.90 14.99
CA PRO A 249 -12.08 -0.94 15.64
C PRO A 249 -13.35 -1.55 16.20
N LEU A 250 -13.99 -2.44 15.43
CA LEU A 250 -15.23 -3.10 15.84
C LEU A 250 -15.00 -4.00 17.05
N HIS A 251 -13.93 -4.80 17.03
CA HIS A 251 -13.58 -5.66 18.14
C HIS A 251 -13.26 -4.85 19.40
N VAL A 252 -12.46 -3.78 19.28
CA VAL A 252 -12.18 -2.91 20.44
C VAL A 252 -13.45 -2.30 21.00
N LYS A 253 -14.36 -1.81 20.17
CA LYS A 253 -15.66 -1.29 20.59
C LYS A 253 -16.46 -2.37 21.35
N ASP A 254 -16.55 -3.57 20.80
CA ASP A 254 -17.33 -4.66 21.37
C ASP A 254 -16.81 -5.09 22.75
N VAL A 255 -15.49 -5.21 22.92
CA VAL A 255 -14.90 -5.73 24.18
C VAL A 255 -14.68 -4.67 25.24
N THR A 256 -14.53 -3.39 24.86
CA THR A 256 -14.23 -2.30 25.82
C THR A 256 -15.36 -1.29 25.98
N GLY A 257 -16.36 -1.31 25.10
CA GLY A 257 -17.43 -0.29 25.07
C GLY A 257 -16.98 1.10 24.66
N LEU A 258 -15.74 1.27 24.16
CA LEU A 258 -15.22 2.57 23.76
C LEU A 258 -15.84 3.01 22.43
N GLU A 259 -16.25 4.29 22.37
CA GLU A 259 -16.81 4.93 21.18
C GLU A 259 -16.19 6.30 20.89
N GLY A 260 -16.39 6.78 19.66
CA GLY A 260 -15.97 8.11 19.24
C GLY A 260 -14.49 8.38 19.44
N LEU A 261 -14.15 9.52 20.03
CA LEU A 261 -12.75 9.94 20.27
C LEU A 261 -11.95 8.98 21.14
N LYS A 262 -12.60 8.27 22.08
CA LYS A 262 -11.92 7.29 22.93
C LYS A 262 -11.47 6.06 22.13
N LEU A 263 -12.27 5.64 21.16
CA LEU A 263 -11.89 4.58 20.22
C LEU A 263 -10.73 5.03 19.33
N LEU A 264 -10.74 6.28 18.84
CA LEU A 264 -9.64 6.84 18.07
C LEU A 264 -8.31 6.89 18.85
N ALA A 265 -8.36 7.00 20.19
CA ALA A 265 -7.16 6.93 21.01
C ALA A 265 -6.41 5.59 20.86
N VAL A 266 -7.11 4.47 20.62
CA VAL A 266 -6.48 3.18 20.36
C VAL A 266 -5.68 3.24 19.06
N PHE A 267 -6.21 3.87 18.02
CA PHE A 267 -5.52 4.05 16.74
C PHE A 267 -4.32 4.99 16.84
N SER A 268 -4.34 5.93 17.80
CA SER A 268 -3.20 6.80 18.11
C SER A 268 -1.98 6.03 18.62
N VAL A 269 -2.13 4.77 19.02
CA VAL A 269 -1.01 3.88 19.37
C VAL A 269 -0.57 3.07 18.15
N VAL A 270 -1.49 2.59 17.32
CA VAL A 270 -1.19 1.72 16.16
C VAL A 270 -0.27 2.44 15.15
N VAL A 271 -0.59 3.66 14.77
CA VAL A 271 0.16 4.39 13.72
C VAL A 271 1.60 4.73 14.13
N PRO A 272 1.86 5.31 15.32
CA PRO A 272 3.24 5.52 15.79
C PRO A 272 4.02 4.21 15.94
N MET A 273 3.40 3.15 16.44
CA MET A 273 4.06 1.84 16.55
C MET A 273 4.39 1.25 15.19
N SER A 274 3.58 1.51 14.16
CA SER A 274 3.91 1.13 12.77
C SER A 274 5.14 1.90 12.26
N ALA A 275 5.23 3.18 12.55
CA ALA A 275 6.43 3.96 12.21
C ALA A 275 7.68 3.44 12.95
N VAL A 276 7.55 3.08 14.24
CA VAL A 276 8.63 2.46 15.02
C VAL A 276 9.06 1.14 14.37
N GLY A 277 8.13 0.25 14.02
CA GLY A 277 8.43 -1.02 13.35
C GLY A 277 9.21 -0.82 12.04
N ALA A 278 8.78 0.13 11.21
CA ALA A 278 9.47 0.48 9.98
C ALA A 278 10.89 1.04 10.25
N LEU A 279 11.06 1.92 11.23
CA LEU A 279 12.35 2.49 11.58
C LEU A 279 13.33 1.47 12.15
N VAL A 280 12.83 0.50 12.95
CA VAL A 280 13.66 -0.61 13.47
C VAL A 280 14.25 -1.38 12.28
N VAL A 281 13.43 -1.82 11.33
CA VAL A 281 13.92 -2.52 10.13
C VAL A 281 14.86 -1.63 9.31
N ALA A 282 14.55 -0.34 9.19
CA ALA A 282 15.43 0.58 8.46
C ALA A 282 16.85 0.66 9.06
N LYS A 283 16.95 0.65 10.40
CA LYS A 283 18.25 0.67 11.09
C LYS A 283 19.00 -0.65 11.00
N MET A 284 18.29 -1.78 10.99
CA MET A 284 18.89 -3.12 10.91
C MET A 284 19.61 -3.35 9.58
N ARG A 285 19.22 -2.66 8.49
CA ARG A 285 19.80 -2.83 7.12
C ARG A 285 19.92 -4.32 6.75
N PRO A 286 18.81 -5.09 6.79
CA PRO A 286 18.86 -6.54 6.75
C PRO A 286 19.42 -7.04 5.43
N ASP A 287 20.29 -8.05 5.51
CA ASP A 287 20.70 -8.88 4.37
C ASP A 287 19.55 -9.81 3.95
N SER A 288 19.79 -10.66 2.96
CA SER A 288 18.79 -11.59 2.44
C SER A 288 18.28 -12.55 3.52
N ALA A 289 19.19 -13.14 4.30
CA ALA A 289 18.84 -14.11 5.34
C ALA A 289 18.03 -13.45 6.45
N MET A 290 18.42 -12.25 6.87
CA MET A 290 17.73 -11.47 7.88
C MET A 290 16.37 -10.96 7.38
N THR A 291 16.29 -10.50 6.13
CA THR A 291 15.02 -10.11 5.49
C THR A 291 14.02 -11.26 5.54
N ARG A 292 14.44 -12.46 5.15
CA ARG A 292 13.61 -13.66 5.22
C ARG A 292 13.17 -13.97 6.65
N ARG A 293 14.09 -13.87 7.63
CA ARG A 293 13.78 -14.07 9.06
C ARG A 293 12.75 -13.04 9.55
N ILE A 294 12.92 -11.77 9.22
CA ILE A 294 11.97 -10.70 9.60
C ILE A 294 10.58 -11.03 9.06
N ILE A 295 10.45 -11.47 7.79
CA ILE A 295 9.16 -11.83 7.21
C ILE A 295 8.55 -13.01 7.95
N LEU A 296 9.28 -14.12 8.15
CA LEU A 296 8.73 -15.33 8.77
C LEU A 296 8.39 -15.11 10.24
N VAL A 297 9.31 -14.54 11.01
CA VAL A 297 9.10 -14.29 12.45
C VAL A 297 8.04 -13.20 12.65
N GLY A 298 8.14 -12.09 11.90
CA GLY A 298 7.17 -11.00 12.01
C GLY A 298 5.75 -11.44 11.67
N LEU A 299 5.58 -12.27 10.62
CA LEU A 299 4.27 -12.81 10.25
C LEU A 299 3.74 -13.80 11.29
N THR A 300 4.61 -14.64 11.87
CA THR A 300 4.24 -15.53 12.98
C THR A 300 3.78 -14.72 14.19
N LEU A 301 4.54 -13.69 14.57
CA LEU A 301 4.20 -12.82 15.71
C LEU A 301 2.92 -12.02 15.45
N LEU A 302 2.70 -11.54 14.22
CA LEU A 302 1.45 -10.86 13.83
C LEU A 302 0.25 -11.80 13.97
N GLY A 303 0.37 -13.04 13.48
CA GLY A 303 -0.69 -14.04 13.58
C GLY A 303 -0.99 -14.45 15.03
N LEU A 304 0.04 -14.72 15.82
CA LEU A 304 -0.10 -15.04 17.24
C LEU A 304 -0.70 -13.86 18.04
N ASN A 305 -0.23 -12.63 17.76
CA ASN A 305 -0.80 -11.44 18.38
C ASN A 305 -2.28 -11.28 18.06
N ALA A 306 -2.73 -11.55 16.83
CA ALA A 306 -4.14 -11.51 16.47
C ALA A 306 -4.95 -12.56 17.20
N LEU A 307 -4.43 -13.80 17.38
CA LEU A 307 -5.08 -14.84 18.17
C LEU A 307 -5.20 -14.44 19.66
N VAL A 308 -4.13 -13.92 20.25
CA VAL A 308 -4.16 -13.40 21.63
C VAL A 308 -5.14 -12.24 21.75
N PHE A 309 -5.08 -11.28 20.79
CA PHE A 309 -5.94 -10.12 20.76
C PHE A 309 -7.42 -10.48 20.75
N SER A 310 -7.82 -11.52 20.02
CA SER A 310 -9.20 -12.00 19.96
C SER A 310 -9.77 -12.46 21.33
N LEU A 311 -8.90 -12.75 22.30
CA LEU A 311 -9.25 -13.20 23.65
C LEU A 311 -9.18 -12.08 24.70
N MET A 312 -8.63 -10.92 24.36
CA MET A 312 -8.40 -9.83 25.32
C MET A 312 -9.63 -8.94 25.46
N THR A 313 -10.02 -8.67 26.71
CA THR A 313 -11.12 -7.77 27.06
C THR A 313 -10.68 -6.58 27.90
N ALA A 314 -9.58 -6.71 28.65
CA ALA A 314 -9.05 -5.65 29.48
C ALA A 314 -8.37 -4.58 28.62
N LEU A 315 -8.76 -3.31 28.76
CA LEU A 315 -8.27 -2.20 27.95
C LEU A 315 -6.74 -2.11 27.86
N PRO A 316 -5.94 -2.25 28.94
CA PRO A 316 -4.48 -2.22 28.81
C PRO A 316 -3.91 -3.31 27.88
N LEU A 317 -4.47 -4.52 27.92
CA LEU A 317 -4.05 -5.63 27.07
C LEU A 317 -4.50 -5.43 25.62
N VAL A 318 -5.70 -4.91 25.41
CA VAL A 318 -6.22 -4.50 24.09
C VAL A 318 -5.29 -3.45 23.47
N MET A 319 -4.89 -2.43 24.25
CA MET A 319 -3.95 -1.38 23.79
C MET A 319 -2.58 -1.97 23.45
N LEU A 320 -2.07 -2.89 24.27
CA LEU A 320 -0.80 -3.58 24.01
C LEU A 320 -0.86 -4.37 22.71
N CYS A 321 -1.91 -5.19 22.53
CA CYS A 321 -2.08 -5.98 21.29
C CYS A 321 -2.24 -5.10 20.05
N ALA A 322 -2.98 -3.98 20.15
CA ALA A 322 -3.13 -3.01 19.08
C ALA A 322 -1.78 -2.35 18.73
N GLY A 323 -0.99 -1.97 19.73
CA GLY A 323 0.36 -1.44 19.53
C GLY A 323 1.31 -2.44 18.87
N LEU A 324 1.29 -3.70 19.31
CA LEU A 324 2.06 -4.78 18.71
C LEU A 324 1.62 -5.07 17.26
N HIS A 325 0.31 -5.02 16.99
CA HIS A 325 -0.20 -5.11 15.62
C HIS A 325 0.43 -4.02 14.73
N GLY A 326 0.41 -2.76 15.18
CA GLY A 326 1.07 -1.67 14.48
C GLY A 326 2.57 -1.94 14.25
N LEU A 327 3.29 -2.33 15.30
CA LEU A 327 4.73 -2.62 15.23
C LEU A 327 5.06 -3.69 14.18
N PHE A 328 4.35 -4.81 14.18
CA PHE A 328 4.59 -5.90 13.24
C PHE A 328 4.16 -5.53 11.82
N ALA A 329 3.03 -4.85 11.64
CA ALA A 329 2.59 -4.36 10.35
C ALA A 329 3.58 -3.37 9.73
N GLY A 330 4.07 -2.42 10.55
CA GLY A 330 5.08 -1.44 10.15
C GLY A 330 6.43 -2.06 9.79
N ALA A 331 6.82 -3.16 10.44
CA ALA A 331 8.02 -3.91 10.10
C ALA A 331 7.85 -4.75 8.83
N LEU A 332 6.71 -5.43 8.68
CA LEU A 332 6.46 -6.40 7.60
C LEU A 332 6.23 -5.72 6.25
N THR A 333 5.37 -4.70 6.20
CA THR A 333 4.94 -4.08 4.93
C THR A 333 6.12 -3.57 4.09
N PRO A 334 7.05 -2.74 4.61
CA PRO A 334 8.18 -2.28 3.83
C PRO A 334 9.21 -3.38 3.55
N THR A 335 9.35 -4.37 4.45
CA THR A 335 10.26 -5.50 4.28
C THR A 335 9.82 -6.37 3.11
N VAL A 336 8.54 -6.71 3.04
CA VAL A 336 7.96 -7.51 1.95
C VAL A 336 8.05 -6.74 0.63
N ARG A 337 7.73 -5.43 0.62
CA ARG A 337 7.86 -4.57 -0.57
C ARG A 337 9.31 -4.52 -1.08
N GLY A 338 10.28 -4.32 -0.17
CA GLY A 338 11.71 -4.28 -0.52
C GLY A 338 12.26 -5.63 -0.97
N ALA A 339 11.85 -6.72 -0.34
CA ALA A 339 12.22 -8.08 -0.74
C ALA A 339 11.66 -8.43 -2.12
N TYR A 340 10.41 -8.05 -2.39
CA TYR A 340 9.80 -8.28 -3.69
C TYR A 340 10.53 -7.56 -4.83
N ALA A 341 10.93 -6.31 -4.61
CA ALA A 341 11.71 -5.55 -5.59
C ALA A 341 12.99 -6.29 -6.02
N GLN A 342 13.61 -7.04 -5.11
CA GLN A 342 14.84 -7.80 -5.36
C GLN A 342 14.59 -9.19 -6.01
N THR A 343 13.33 -9.63 -6.09
CA THR A 343 12.95 -10.92 -6.68
C THR A 343 12.85 -10.85 -8.22
N PHE A 344 12.83 -9.64 -8.80
CA PHE A 344 12.73 -9.42 -10.23
C PHE A 344 13.91 -8.61 -10.75
N ARG A 345 14.26 -8.85 -12.02
CA ARG A 345 15.28 -8.05 -12.72
C ARG A 345 14.97 -6.58 -12.67
N SER A 346 15.99 -5.74 -12.55
CA SER A 346 15.88 -4.28 -12.51
C SER A 346 15.14 -3.69 -13.73
N ASP A 347 15.19 -4.40 -14.86
CA ASP A 347 14.60 -3.99 -16.13
C ASP A 347 13.07 -4.02 -16.13
N TYR A 348 12.47 -4.91 -15.34
CA TYR A 348 11.04 -5.21 -15.39
C TYR A 348 10.34 -4.93 -14.04
N GLN A 349 10.81 -3.92 -13.33
CA GLN A 349 10.26 -3.55 -12.02
C GLN A 349 8.80 -3.07 -12.11
N ALA A 350 8.41 -2.37 -13.18
CA ALA A 350 7.02 -1.93 -13.30
C ALA A 350 6.08 -3.11 -13.62
N LEU A 351 6.54 -4.14 -14.35
CA LEU A 351 5.81 -5.40 -14.47
C LEU A 351 5.68 -6.09 -13.12
N ALA A 352 6.78 -6.22 -12.38
CA ALA A 352 6.80 -6.86 -11.07
C ALA A 352 5.81 -6.20 -10.11
N PHE A 353 5.86 -4.87 -9.99
CA PHE A 353 4.93 -4.14 -9.14
C PHE A 353 3.50 -4.08 -9.69
N GLY A 354 3.29 -4.27 -10.99
CA GLY A 354 1.98 -4.52 -11.58
C GLY A 354 1.36 -5.82 -11.05
N LEU A 355 2.13 -6.92 -11.03
CA LEU A 355 1.71 -8.21 -10.46
C LEU A 355 1.49 -8.13 -8.94
N PHE A 356 2.40 -7.46 -8.24
CA PHE A 356 2.25 -7.21 -6.80
C PHE A 356 0.96 -6.46 -6.47
N GLY A 357 0.69 -5.38 -7.21
CA GLY A 357 -0.54 -4.60 -7.08
C GLY A 357 -1.80 -5.42 -7.40
N ALA A 358 -1.77 -6.28 -8.41
CA ALA A 358 -2.89 -7.17 -8.73
C ALA A 358 -3.20 -8.11 -7.55
N VAL A 359 -2.18 -8.76 -6.99
CA VAL A 359 -2.31 -9.64 -5.81
C VAL A 359 -2.80 -8.84 -4.60
N GLN A 360 -2.30 -7.63 -4.40
CA GLN A 360 -2.74 -6.74 -3.32
C GLN A 360 -4.24 -6.45 -3.41
N ARG A 361 -4.78 -6.17 -4.60
CA ARG A 361 -6.21 -5.87 -4.78
C ARG A 361 -7.10 -7.08 -4.56
N LEU A 362 -6.67 -8.25 -5.03
CA LEU A 362 -7.40 -9.49 -4.80
C LEU A 362 -7.44 -9.85 -3.31
N SER A 363 -6.31 -9.73 -2.64
CA SER A 363 -6.19 -10.03 -1.20
C SER A 363 -6.97 -9.05 -0.31
N GLN A 364 -7.09 -7.78 -0.70
CA GLN A 364 -7.93 -6.80 0.01
C GLN A 364 -9.41 -7.24 0.03
N GLY A 365 -9.91 -7.73 -1.10
CA GLY A 365 -11.28 -8.26 -1.19
C GLY A 365 -11.50 -9.45 -0.25
N LEU A 366 -10.56 -10.41 -0.21
CA LEU A 366 -10.66 -11.55 0.70
C LEU A 366 -10.61 -11.11 2.16
N GLY A 367 -9.67 -10.25 2.54
CA GLY A 367 -9.54 -9.76 3.91
C GLY A 367 -10.79 -9.01 4.40
N ALA A 368 -11.38 -8.19 3.53
CA ALA A 368 -12.60 -7.45 3.83
C ALA A 368 -13.84 -8.35 4.00
N LEU A 369 -13.87 -9.51 3.33
CA LEU A 369 -15.00 -10.45 3.37
C LEU A 369 -14.86 -11.52 4.44
N LEU A 370 -13.68 -12.08 4.64
CA LEU A 370 -13.47 -13.25 5.49
C LEU A 370 -13.74 -12.97 6.97
N ALA A 371 -13.26 -11.84 7.48
CA ALA A 371 -13.46 -11.47 8.87
C ALA A 371 -14.96 -11.33 9.24
N PRO A 372 -15.81 -10.58 8.46
CA PRO A 372 -17.24 -10.49 8.72
C PRO A 372 -17.98 -11.81 8.54
N LEU A 373 -17.62 -12.63 7.55
CA LEU A 373 -18.24 -13.92 7.33
C LEU A 373 -18.04 -14.84 8.54
N VAL A 374 -16.81 -14.90 9.07
CA VAL A 374 -16.52 -15.70 10.26
C VAL A 374 -17.20 -15.12 11.50
N ALA A 375 -17.21 -13.80 11.66
CA ALA A 375 -17.88 -13.12 12.76
C ALA A 375 -19.41 -13.39 12.74
N GLY A 376 -20.02 -13.32 11.56
CA GLY A 376 -21.45 -13.56 11.35
C GLY A 376 -21.89 -15.02 11.53
N ALA A 377 -20.97 -15.98 11.40
CA ALA A 377 -21.23 -17.40 11.62
C ALA A 377 -21.39 -17.79 13.11
N GLY A 378 -21.51 -16.81 14.01
CA GLY A 378 -21.81 -17.01 15.43
C GLY A 378 -20.65 -16.78 16.39
N GLY A 379 -19.45 -16.48 15.88
CA GLY A 379 -18.25 -16.26 16.72
C GLY A 379 -17.97 -14.81 17.12
N GLY A 380 -18.79 -13.85 16.68
CA GLY A 380 -18.60 -12.43 16.95
C GLY A 380 -17.30 -11.86 16.36
N THR A 381 -16.97 -10.62 16.72
CA THR A 381 -15.76 -9.93 16.23
C THR A 381 -14.48 -10.63 16.65
N ALA A 382 -14.45 -11.31 17.80
CA ALA A 382 -13.33 -12.12 18.28
C ALA A 382 -12.96 -13.23 17.28
N ALA A 383 -13.95 -13.99 16.78
CA ALA A 383 -13.71 -15.03 15.78
C ALA A 383 -13.22 -14.45 14.45
N GLY A 384 -13.72 -13.28 14.04
CA GLY A 384 -13.22 -12.56 12.86
C GLY A 384 -11.74 -12.21 12.98
N ILE A 385 -11.31 -11.65 14.12
CA ILE A 385 -9.90 -11.33 14.40
C ILE A 385 -9.06 -12.63 14.44
N ALA A 386 -9.53 -13.68 15.13
CA ALA A 386 -8.82 -14.96 15.20
C ALA A 386 -8.61 -15.58 13.80
N ALA A 387 -9.63 -15.54 12.94
CA ALA A 387 -9.52 -16.04 11.57
C ALA A 387 -8.42 -15.30 10.78
N MET A 388 -8.28 -13.98 10.96
CA MET A 388 -7.20 -13.21 10.35
C MET A 388 -5.83 -13.62 10.91
N GLY A 389 -5.75 -13.93 12.20
CA GLY A 389 -4.55 -14.49 12.82
C GLY A 389 -4.12 -15.82 12.18
N VAL A 390 -5.09 -16.75 12.02
CA VAL A 390 -4.86 -18.03 11.33
C VAL A 390 -4.41 -17.80 9.89
N LEU A 391 -5.03 -16.88 9.16
CA LEU A 391 -4.65 -16.56 7.76
C LEU A 391 -3.23 -16.01 7.68
N ALA A 392 -2.81 -15.16 8.63
CA ALA A 392 -1.42 -14.71 8.73
C ALA A 392 -0.46 -15.90 8.95
N LEU A 393 -0.79 -16.83 9.83
CA LEU A 393 0.02 -18.03 10.09
C LEU A 393 0.11 -18.95 8.86
N VAL A 394 -0.96 -19.06 8.05
CA VAL A 394 -0.92 -19.77 6.76
C VAL A 394 0.07 -19.13 5.80
N GLY A 395 0.26 -17.82 5.85
CA GLY A 395 1.27 -17.11 5.06
C GLY A 395 2.72 -17.55 5.37
N VAL A 396 3.01 -18.02 6.59
CA VAL A 396 4.36 -18.41 7.01
C VAL A 396 4.93 -19.56 6.15
N PRO A 397 4.29 -20.74 6.01
CA PRO A 397 4.79 -21.81 5.17
C PRO A 397 4.83 -21.46 3.68
N LEU A 398 3.98 -20.53 3.23
CA LEU A 398 4.01 -20.03 1.86
C LEU A 398 5.28 -19.20 1.61
N PHE A 399 5.58 -18.23 2.47
CA PHE A 399 6.82 -17.47 2.38
C PHE A 399 8.07 -18.35 2.63
N ALA A 400 7.98 -19.37 3.48
CA ALA A 400 9.11 -20.27 3.72
C ALA A 400 9.55 -21.04 2.47
N ARG A 401 8.64 -21.26 1.51
CA ARG A 401 8.97 -21.92 0.22
C ARG A 401 9.58 -20.98 -0.81
N TRP A 402 9.51 -19.65 -0.60
CA TRP A 402 10.18 -18.67 -1.43
C TRP A 402 11.70 -18.74 -1.22
N ARG A 403 12.44 -18.70 -2.31
CA ARG A 403 13.91 -18.69 -2.28
C ARG A 403 14.38 -17.25 -2.45
N PHE A 404 14.99 -16.73 -1.41
CA PHE A 404 15.63 -15.42 -1.41
C PHE A 404 17.16 -15.60 -1.35
N ASP A 405 17.68 -16.31 -2.33
CA ASP A 405 19.10 -16.33 -2.61
C ASP A 405 19.37 -15.11 -3.49
N ALA A 406 19.38 -13.92 -2.88
CA ALA A 406 19.67 -12.70 -3.60
C ALA A 406 21.09 -12.85 -4.18
N LEU A 407 21.19 -12.75 -5.50
CA LEU A 407 22.46 -12.44 -6.11
C LEU A 407 22.99 -11.17 -5.43
N PRO A 408 24.26 -11.16 -4.94
CA PRO A 408 24.83 -9.96 -4.37
C PRO A 408 24.71 -8.80 -5.39
N PRO A 409 24.55 -7.57 -4.96
CA PRO A 409 24.40 -6.42 -5.86
C PRO A 409 25.47 -6.31 -6.96
N SER A 410 26.67 -6.89 -6.72
CA SER A 410 27.78 -6.98 -7.66
C SER A 410 27.55 -7.96 -8.83
N GLU A 411 26.72 -8.98 -8.67
CA GLU A 411 26.44 -9.95 -9.75
C GLU A 411 25.30 -9.49 -10.68
N TYR A 412 24.45 -8.56 -10.24
CA TYR A 412 23.52 -7.85 -11.14
C TYR A 412 24.25 -7.04 -12.23
N VAL A 413 25.51 -6.64 -11.97
CA VAL A 413 26.37 -5.93 -12.93
C VAL A 413 27.13 -6.93 -13.80
N ALA A 414 27.64 -8.03 -13.26
CA ALA A 414 28.45 -8.99 -13.99
C ALA A 414 27.67 -9.93 -14.93
N ALA A 415 26.42 -10.29 -14.58
CA ALA A 415 25.54 -11.06 -15.48
C ALA A 415 25.03 -10.26 -16.68
N SER A 416 25.28 -8.95 -16.76
CA SER A 416 24.99 -8.11 -17.91
C SER A 416 26.19 -7.90 -18.83
N GLU A 417 27.39 -8.37 -18.44
CA GLU A 417 28.64 -8.27 -19.21
C GLU A 417 29.05 -9.61 -19.86
N ALA A 418 28.34 -10.69 -19.59
CA ALA A 418 28.52 -12.01 -20.20
C ALA A 418 27.38 -12.32 -21.19
#